data_b4e4233f1c04c73bc7fdbac75dfac5e5
#
_entry.id   b4e4233f1c04c73bc7fdbac75dfac5e5
#
_cell.length_a   1.000
_cell.length_b   1.000
_cell.length_c   1.000
_cell.angle_alpha   90.00
_cell.angle_beta   90.00
_cell.angle_gamma   90.00
#
_symmetry.space_group_name_H-M   'P 1'
#
loop_
_entity.id
_entity.type
_entity.pdbx_description
1 polymer ?
#
loop_
_entity_poly.entity_id
_entity_poly.type
_entity_poly.pdbx_seq_one_letter_code
_entity_poly.pdbx_strand_id
1 'polypeptide(L)'
;MRRASLLVFSFYLLVSLAACGDRTPVIETGGQGGDPLKENMINANKIAAQAEATQINAYMQRHAWKATPLVCGAYLEVTAAGDGTLIASDDRVVVTYRLEALDGTPFYTRQVDTLTVGRREQTPALDEALLQMGRHAKGRLIVPSGAAYGVTGDGDRVGSRTVIIYHIEDINKQ
;
A
#
# COMPACT_ATOMS: atom_id res chain seq x y z
N MET A 1 28.97 78.33 -25.97
CA MET A 1 27.73 77.55 -26.19
C MET A 1 27.94 76.01 -26.34
N ARG A 2 29.14 75.44 -26.13
CA ARG A 2 29.42 74.00 -26.32
C ARG A 2 29.37 73.13 -25.01
N ARG A 3 29.36 73.78 -23.84
CA ARG A 3 29.41 73.08 -22.54
C ARG A 3 28.04 72.78 -21.97
N ALA A 4 26.97 73.44 -22.33
CA ALA A 4 25.62 73.22 -21.88
C ALA A 4 24.96 72.00 -22.59
N SER A 5 25.35 71.71 -23.84
CA SER A 5 24.82 70.62 -24.63
C SER A 5 25.30 69.20 -24.13
N LEU A 6 26.50 69.17 -23.55
CA LEU A 6 27.08 67.93 -23.02
C LEU A 6 26.44 67.47 -21.70
N LEU A 7 26.00 68.42 -20.89
CA LEU A 7 25.33 68.11 -19.61
C LEU A 7 23.88 67.60 -19.80
N VAL A 8 23.20 68.09 -20.80
CA VAL A 8 21.84 67.63 -21.14
C VAL A 8 21.84 66.19 -21.70
N PHE A 9 22.90 65.88 -22.51
CA PHE A 9 23.05 64.51 -23.06
C PHE A 9 23.42 63.47 -21.97
N SER A 10 24.24 63.89 -20.97
CA SER A 10 24.62 63.03 -19.85
C SER A 10 23.44 62.77 -18.89
N PHE A 11 22.52 63.71 -18.72
CA PHE A 11 21.34 63.57 -17.89
C PHE A 11 20.29 62.65 -18.56
N TYR A 12 20.19 62.67 -19.90
CA TYR A 12 19.28 61.80 -20.63
C TYR A 12 19.73 60.34 -20.66
N LEU A 13 21.06 60.10 -20.60
CA LEU A 13 21.62 58.75 -20.57
C LEU A 13 21.46 58.04 -19.20
N LEU A 14 21.32 58.80 -18.10
CA LEU A 14 21.17 58.31 -16.75
C LEU A 14 19.72 57.92 -16.40
N VAL A 15 18.73 58.41 -17.14
CA VAL A 15 17.30 58.11 -16.91
C VAL A 15 16.87 56.83 -17.62
N SER A 16 17.62 56.35 -18.62
CA SER A 16 17.25 55.15 -19.39
C SER A 16 17.66 53.81 -18.78
N LEU A 17 18.32 53.79 -17.60
CA LEU A 17 18.76 52.55 -16.91
C LEU A 17 17.85 52.13 -15.73
N ALA A 18 16.72 52.80 -15.51
CA ALA A 18 15.83 52.53 -14.39
C ALA A 18 14.55 51.77 -14.79
N ALA A 19 14.47 51.17 -15.99
CA ALA A 19 13.28 50.47 -16.47
C ALA A 19 13.61 49.09 -17.02
N CYS A 20 14.13 48.21 -16.18
CA CYS A 20 14.07 46.76 -16.38
C CYS A 20 14.10 46.06 -15.02
N GLY A 21 12.99 46.15 -14.32
CA GLY A 21 12.66 45.28 -13.20
C GLY A 21 11.40 44.56 -13.57
N ASP A 22 11.48 43.55 -14.44
CA ASP A 22 10.45 42.53 -14.60
C ASP A 22 10.36 41.78 -13.27
N ARG A 23 9.56 42.32 -12.36
CA ARG A 23 9.02 41.55 -11.27
C ARG A 23 7.90 40.73 -11.89
N THR A 24 8.22 39.54 -12.40
CA THR A 24 7.25 38.48 -12.49
C THR A 24 6.67 38.36 -11.09
N PRO A 25 5.34 38.40 -10.89
CA PRO A 25 4.78 38.10 -9.63
C PRO A 25 5.11 36.63 -9.36
N VAL A 26 6.05 36.39 -8.46
CA VAL A 26 6.16 35.08 -7.81
C VAL A 26 4.85 34.96 -7.07
N ILE A 27 3.94 34.16 -7.61
CA ILE A 27 2.78 33.67 -6.87
C ILE A 27 3.40 32.80 -5.77
N GLU A 28 3.66 33.42 -4.62
CA GLU A 28 3.83 32.68 -3.38
C GLU A 28 2.49 31.97 -3.13
N THR A 29 2.37 30.77 -3.64
CA THR A 29 1.41 29.78 -3.15
C THR A 29 1.86 29.34 -1.77
N GLY A 30 1.95 30.28 -0.85
CA GLY A 30 1.99 30.07 0.59
C GLY A 30 0.59 29.80 1.10
N GLY A 31 -0.07 28.81 0.54
CA GLY A 31 -1.29 28.23 1.06
C GLY A 31 -0.91 26.92 1.74
N GLN A 32 -1.08 26.86 3.05
CA GLN A 32 -1.28 25.62 3.82
C GLN A 32 -2.65 24.99 3.43
N GLY A 33 -2.90 24.83 2.15
CA GLY A 33 -3.98 24.05 1.60
C GLY A 33 -3.35 22.91 0.83
N GLY A 34 -3.44 21.68 1.35
CA GLY A 34 -3.05 20.50 0.59
C GLY A 34 -3.79 20.50 -0.75
N ASP A 35 -3.16 19.94 -1.77
CA ASP A 35 -3.79 19.77 -3.09
C ASP A 35 -5.18 19.14 -2.90
N PRO A 36 -6.29 19.81 -3.25
CA PRO A 36 -7.64 19.29 -3.03
C PRO A 36 -7.86 17.91 -3.66
N LEU A 37 -7.18 17.63 -4.76
CA LEU A 37 -7.22 16.32 -5.41
C LEU A 37 -6.58 15.25 -4.52
N LYS A 38 -5.42 15.55 -3.94
CA LYS A 38 -4.72 14.66 -3.02
C LYS A 38 -5.53 14.40 -1.76
N GLU A 39 -6.14 15.42 -1.18
CA GLU A 39 -6.99 15.27 0.01
C GLU A 39 -8.23 14.42 -0.30
N ASN A 40 -8.88 14.66 -1.43
CA ASN A 40 -10.02 13.85 -1.87
C ASN A 40 -9.64 12.37 -2.08
N MET A 41 -8.46 12.10 -2.67
CA MET A 41 -7.97 10.74 -2.85
C MET A 41 -7.67 10.05 -1.51
N ILE A 42 -7.05 10.77 -0.57
CA ILE A 42 -6.78 10.25 0.79
C ILE A 42 -8.10 9.92 1.50
N ASN A 43 -9.08 10.81 1.43
CA ASN A 43 -10.38 10.60 2.05
C ASN A 43 -11.14 9.43 1.42
N ALA A 44 -11.15 9.32 0.10
CA ALA A 44 -11.75 8.19 -0.60
C ALA A 44 -11.10 6.84 -0.21
N ASN A 45 -9.78 6.79 -0.12
CA ASN A 45 -9.06 5.59 0.32
C ASN A 45 -9.37 5.24 1.78
N LYS A 46 -9.47 6.24 2.66
CA LYS A 46 -9.85 6.04 4.07
C LYS A 46 -11.25 5.46 4.21
N ILE A 47 -12.22 6.01 3.47
CA ILE A 47 -13.61 5.51 3.47
C ILE A 47 -13.65 4.06 2.96
N ALA A 48 -12.94 3.76 1.87
CA ALA A 48 -12.86 2.40 1.33
C ALA A 48 -12.26 1.42 2.34
N ALA A 49 -11.15 1.77 2.99
CA ALA A 49 -10.52 0.94 4.01
C ALA A 49 -11.43 0.70 5.22
N GLN A 50 -12.21 1.70 5.66
CA GLN A 50 -13.19 1.55 6.73
C GLN A 50 -14.34 0.61 6.35
N ALA A 51 -14.82 0.70 5.11
CA ALA A 51 -15.85 -0.20 4.60
C ALA A 51 -15.34 -1.65 4.54
N GLU A 52 -14.12 -1.88 4.05
CA GLU A 52 -13.47 -3.20 4.05
C GLU A 52 -13.33 -3.76 5.48
N ALA A 53 -12.84 -2.94 6.42
CA ALA A 53 -12.70 -3.36 7.82
C ALA A 53 -14.05 -3.78 8.43
N THR A 54 -15.13 -3.07 8.11
CA THR A 54 -16.48 -3.42 8.56
C THR A 54 -16.94 -4.76 7.98
N GLN A 55 -16.69 -5.01 6.69
CA GLN A 55 -17.03 -6.27 6.01
C GLN A 55 -16.23 -7.43 6.59
N ILE A 56 -14.92 -7.25 6.81
CA ILE A 56 -14.03 -8.25 7.40
C ILE A 56 -14.49 -8.61 8.81
N ASN A 57 -14.78 -7.63 9.66
CA ASN A 57 -15.26 -7.87 11.02
C ASN A 57 -16.59 -8.64 11.02
N ALA A 58 -17.54 -8.26 10.17
CA ALA A 58 -18.80 -8.96 10.03
C ALA A 58 -18.62 -10.40 9.53
N TYR A 59 -17.68 -10.62 8.61
CA TYR A 59 -17.33 -11.95 8.13
C TYR A 59 -16.75 -12.81 9.25
N MET A 60 -15.75 -12.31 9.99
CA MET A 60 -15.13 -13.03 11.10
C MET A 60 -16.15 -13.40 12.18
N GLN A 61 -17.08 -12.49 12.52
CA GLN A 61 -18.15 -12.76 13.48
C GLN A 61 -19.08 -13.86 13.01
N ARG A 62 -19.56 -13.81 11.76
CA ARG A 62 -20.46 -14.84 11.20
C ARG A 62 -19.82 -16.22 11.15
N HIS A 63 -18.52 -16.29 10.91
CA HIS A 63 -17.78 -17.55 10.77
C HIS A 63 -17.02 -17.96 12.05
N ALA A 64 -17.23 -17.23 13.15
CA ALA A 64 -16.63 -17.48 14.46
C ALA A 64 -15.09 -17.63 14.39
N TRP A 65 -14.41 -16.77 13.61
CA TRP A 65 -12.96 -16.79 13.51
C TRP A 65 -12.31 -16.27 14.79
N LYS A 66 -11.26 -16.96 15.23
CA LYS A 66 -10.42 -16.56 16.36
C LYS A 66 -9.09 -16.00 15.85
N ALA A 67 -9.18 -14.93 15.07
CA ALA A 67 -8.04 -14.39 14.37
C ALA A 67 -7.28 -13.35 15.22
N THR A 68 -5.96 -13.33 15.06
CA THR A 68 -5.06 -12.33 15.62
C THR A 68 -4.77 -11.25 14.55
N PRO A 69 -4.86 -9.95 14.88
CA PRO A 69 -4.52 -8.89 13.94
C PRO A 69 -3.02 -8.86 13.68
N LEU A 70 -2.63 -8.66 12.43
CA LEU A 70 -1.27 -8.42 11.96
C LEU A 70 -1.02 -6.92 11.79
N VAL A 71 0.26 -6.52 11.77
CA VAL A 71 0.65 -5.10 11.64
C VAL A 71 0.21 -4.51 10.29
N CYS A 72 0.23 -5.31 9.22
CA CYS A 72 -0.27 -4.91 7.91
C CYS A 72 -1.80 -4.72 7.83
N GLY A 73 -2.55 -5.00 8.92
CA GLY A 73 -3.99 -4.90 8.99
C GLY A 73 -4.75 -6.17 8.56
N ALA A 74 -4.04 -7.25 8.24
CA ALA A 74 -4.65 -8.56 8.00
C ALA A 74 -4.99 -9.27 9.32
N TYR A 75 -5.74 -10.38 9.25
CA TYR A 75 -6.16 -11.17 10.40
C TYR A 75 -5.80 -12.64 10.18
N LEU A 76 -4.94 -13.17 11.04
CA LEU A 76 -4.46 -14.54 10.98
C LEU A 76 -5.14 -15.42 12.03
N GLU A 77 -5.66 -16.57 11.61
CA GLU A 77 -6.07 -17.66 12.50
C GLU A 77 -5.27 -18.91 12.19
N VAL A 78 -4.43 -19.33 13.12
CA VAL A 78 -3.70 -20.61 13.02
C VAL A 78 -4.63 -21.73 13.48
N THR A 79 -5.00 -22.62 12.56
CA THR A 79 -5.91 -23.75 12.82
C THR A 79 -5.18 -25.02 13.23
N ALA A 80 -3.90 -25.15 12.83
CA ALA A 80 -3.00 -26.22 13.28
C ALA A 80 -1.57 -25.66 13.36
N ALA A 81 -0.90 -25.88 14.49
CA ALA A 81 0.42 -25.30 14.75
C ALA A 81 1.58 -25.93 13.96
N GLY A 82 1.34 -27.09 13.32
CA GLY A 82 2.38 -27.83 12.63
C GLY A 82 3.26 -28.65 13.58
N ASP A 83 4.54 -28.82 13.24
CA ASP A 83 5.49 -29.64 14.02
C ASP A 83 6.28 -28.83 15.07
N GLY A 84 5.98 -27.55 15.25
CA GLY A 84 6.63 -26.67 16.21
C GLY A 84 7.90 -25.98 15.70
N THR A 85 8.38 -26.30 14.50
CA THR A 85 9.51 -25.60 13.87
C THR A 85 9.04 -24.27 13.34
N LEU A 86 9.43 -23.16 13.96
CA LEU A 86 9.03 -21.82 13.54
C LEU A 86 9.70 -21.43 12.22
N ILE A 87 8.98 -20.67 11.43
CA ILE A 87 9.49 -20.03 10.21
C ILE A 87 10.12 -18.69 10.59
N ALA A 88 11.33 -18.43 10.10
CA ALA A 88 12.07 -17.22 10.35
C ALA A 88 12.26 -16.39 9.07
N SER A 89 12.68 -15.13 9.24
CA SER A 89 13.11 -14.31 8.11
C SER A 89 14.26 -14.98 7.37
N ASP A 90 14.29 -14.82 6.04
CA ASP A 90 15.23 -15.44 5.10
C ASP A 90 15.12 -16.98 4.95
N ASP A 91 14.17 -17.62 5.65
CA ASP A 91 13.86 -19.02 5.37
C ASP A 91 13.24 -19.17 3.98
N ARG A 92 13.67 -20.20 3.27
CA ARG A 92 13.03 -20.61 2.01
C ARG A 92 11.94 -21.61 2.31
N VAL A 93 10.71 -21.28 1.90
CA VAL A 93 9.53 -22.10 2.18
C VAL A 93 8.75 -22.40 0.89
N VAL A 94 8.11 -23.57 0.88
CA VAL A 94 7.07 -23.92 -0.10
C VAL A 94 5.74 -23.83 0.62
N VAL A 95 4.87 -22.95 0.16
CA VAL A 95 3.54 -22.73 0.75
C VAL A 95 2.49 -23.25 -0.21
N THR A 96 1.62 -24.13 0.29
CA THR A 96 0.43 -24.59 -0.43
C THR A 96 -0.78 -23.87 0.15
N TYR A 97 -1.55 -23.23 -0.71
CA TYR A 97 -2.75 -22.50 -0.29
C TYR A 97 -3.82 -22.47 -1.38
N ARG A 98 -5.03 -22.12 -1.02
CA ARG A 98 -6.10 -21.66 -1.90
C ARG A 98 -6.47 -20.22 -1.57
N LEU A 99 -7.03 -19.51 -2.55
CA LEU A 99 -7.38 -18.10 -2.44
C LEU A 99 -8.82 -17.89 -2.86
N GLU A 100 -9.58 -17.18 -2.04
CA GLU A 100 -10.98 -16.86 -2.31
C GLU A 100 -11.36 -15.43 -1.87
N ALA A 101 -12.46 -14.92 -2.38
CA ALA A 101 -13.07 -13.67 -1.93
C ALA A 101 -13.89 -13.89 -0.64
N LEU A 102 -14.31 -12.77 0.00
CA LEU A 102 -15.18 -12.83 1.20
C LEU A 102 -16.55 -13.49 0.96
N ASP A 103 -17.01 -13.54 -0.27
CA ASP A 103 -18.28 -14.22 -0.65
C ASP A 103 -18.09 -15.71 -0.95
N GLY A 104 -16.85 -16.22 -0.83
CA GLY A 104 -16.49 -17.59 -1.11
C GLY A 104 -16.18 -17.90 -2.58
N THR A 105 -16.17 -16.89 -3.46
CA THR A 105 -15.77 -17.08 -4.85
C THR A 105 -14.29 -17.44 -4.93
N PRO A 106 -13.92 -18.61 -5.50
CA PRO A 106 -12.53 -19.03 -5.56
C PRO A 106 -11.79 -18.27 -6.68
N PHE A 107 -10.64 -17.69 -6.34
CA PHE A 107 -9.68 -17.20 -7.32
C PHE A 107 -8.74 -18.32 -7.74
N TYR A 108 -8.14 -18.98 -6.76
CA TYR A 108 -7.22 -20.11 -6.97
C TYR A 108 -7.59 -21.26 -6.04
N THR A 109 -7.94 -22.41 -6.61
CA THR A 109 -8.34 -23.60 -5.84
C THR A 109 -7.16 -24.34 -5.22
N ARG A 110 -5.96 -24.17 -5.77
CA ARG A 110 -4.70 -24.63 -5.22
C ARG A 110 -3.54 -23.90 -5.89
N GLN A 111 -2.70 -23.29 -5.05
CA GLN A 111 -1.42 -22.71 -5.46
C GLN A 111 -0.31 -23.30 -4.63
N VAL A 112 0.87 -23.40 -5.23
CA VAL A 112 2.10 -23.86 -4.59
C VAL A 112 3.19 -22.88 -4.97
N ASP A 113 3.60 -22.06 -4.03
CA ASP A 113 4.63 -21.06 -4.25
C ASP A 113 5.87 -21.36 -3.40
N THR A 114 7.03 -21.14 -4.00
CA THR A 114 8.30 -21.16 -3.28
C THR A 114 8.75 -19.73 -3.09
N LEU A 115 8.92 -19.32 -1.85
CA LEU A 115 9.26 -17.92 -1.51
C LEU A 115 10.29 -17.86 -0.38
N THR A 116 10.97 -16.73 -0.28
CA THR A 116 11.89 -16.40 0.81
C THR A 116 11.19 -15.44 1.76
N VAL A 117 10.96 -15.87 2.99
CA VAL A 117 10.21 -15.11 3.99
C VAL A 117 10.90 -13.80 4.33
N GLY A 118 10.15 -12.70 4.38
CA GLY A 118 10.66 -11.34 4.62
C GLY A 118 11.07 -10.60 3.34
N ARG A 119 11.03 -11.24 2.16
CA ARG A 119 11.40 -10.63 0.87
C ARG A 119 10.20 -10.03 0.11
N ARG A 120 8.99 -10.22 0.61
CA ARG A 120 7.75 -9.73 -0.02
C ARG A 120 7.59 -10.17 -1.48
N GLU A 121 7.95 -11.42 -1.75
CA GLU A 121 7.80 -12.03 -3.08
C GLU A 121 6.33 -12.29 -3.44
N GLN A 122 5.46 -12.30 -2.41
CA GLN A 122 4.01 -12.34 -2.49
C GLN A 122 3.39 -11.14 -1.77
N THR A 123 2.17 -11.26 -1.26
CA THR A 123 1.53 -10.17 -0.53
C THR A 123 2.24 -9.91 0.82
N PRO A 124 2.34 -8.63 1.26
CA PRO A 124 2.92 -8.31 2.56
C PRO A 124 2.28 -9.07 3.73
N ALA A 125 0.98 -9.34 3.61
CA ALA A 125 0.23 -10.07 4.63
C ALA A 125 0.62 -11.54 4.75
N LEU A 126 0.87 -12.21 3.62
CA LEU A 126 1.33 -13.59 3.64
C LEU A 126 2.72 -13.71 4.28
N ASP A 127 3.61 -12.79 3.93
CA ASP A 127 4.96 -12.74 4.48
C ASP A 127 4.96 -12.57 6.00
N GLU A 128 4.12 -11.64 6.52
CA GLU A 128 3.96 -11.41 7.95
C GLU A 128 3.30 -12.61 8.67
N ALA A 129 2.31 -13.24 8.03
CA ALA A 129 1.64 -14.41 8.58
C ALA A 129 2.60 -15.60 8.74
N LEU A 130 3.46 -15.85 7.75
CA LEU A 130 4.42 -16.96 7.79
C LEU A 130 5.39 -16.85 8.97
N LEU A 131 5.78 -15.63 9.37
CA LEU A 131 6.61 -15.40 10.56
C LEU A 131 5.93 -15.77 11.89
N GLN A 132 4.60 -15.93 11.89
CA GLN A 132 3.83 -16.36 13.06
C GLN A 132 3.38 -17.83 12.97
N MET A 133 3.80 -18.53 11.91
CA MET A 133 3.42 -19.92 11.66
C MET A 133 4.64 -20.85 11.73
N GLY A 134 4.37 -22.13 11.95
CA GLY A 134 5.39 -23.18 11.94
C GLY A 134 5.38 -23.99 10.65
N ARG A 135 6.39 -24.86 10.49
CA ARG A 135 6.42 -25.86 9.45
C ARG A 135 5.22 -26.80 9.58
N HIS A 136 4.56 -27.13 8.47
CA HIS A 136 3.32 -27.90 8.40
C HIS A 136 2.14 -27.28 9.16
N ALA A 137 2.23 -26.00 9.55
CA ALA A 137 1.11 -25.29 10.11
C ALA A 137 0.02 -25.06 9.06
N LYS A 138 -1.23 -25.00 9.54
CA LYS A 138 -2.40 -24.63 8.73
C LYS A 138 -3.07 -23.41 9.32
N GLY A 139 -3.62 -22.57 8.47
CA GLY A 139 -4.28 -21.36 8.93
C GLY A 139 -5.16 -20.71 7.88
N ARG A 140 -5.84 -19.68 8.32
CA ARG A 140 -6.66 -18.82 7.47
C ARG A 140 -6.22 -17.39 7.68
N LEU A 141 -6.08 -16.63 6.59
CA LEU A 141 -5.63 -15.25 6.63
C LEU A 141 -6.56 -14.38 5.81
N ILE A 142 -7.26 -13.43 6.46
CA ILE A 142 -8.06 -12.42 5.77
C ILE A 142 -7.17 -11.20 5.55
N VAL A 143 -7.10 -10.75 4.29
CA VAL A 143 -6.22 -9.67 3.88
C VAL A 143 -7.04 -8.55 3.27
N PRO A 144 -7.05 -7.34 3.88
CA PRO A 144 -7.60 -6.15 3.26
C PRO A 144 -6.92 -5.85 1.93
N SER A 145 -7.62 -5.23 1.01
CA SER A 145 -7.11 -4.99 -0.35
C SER A 145 -5.76 -4.27 -0.37
N GLY A 146 -5.54 -3.32 0.55
CA GLY A 146 -4.29 -2.56 0.65
C GLY A 146 -3.07 -3.39 1.07
N ALA A 147 -3.26 -4.50 1.79
CA ALA A 147 -2.21 -5.43 2.20
C ALA A 147 -2.14 -6.68 1.27
N ALA A 148 -3.07 -6.78 0.31
CA ALA A 148 -3.12 -7.78 -0.73
C ALA A 148 -2.53 -7.23 -2.04
N TYR A 149 -3.34 -7.21 -3.10
CA TYR A 149 -2.92 -6.78 -4.43
C TYR A 149 -3.30 -5.32 -4.77
N GLY A 150 -3.85 -4.58 -3.80
CA GLY A 150 -4.11 -3.15 -3.89
C GLY A 150 -5.10 -2.74 -4.98
N VAL A 151 -4.79 -1.61 -5.61
CA VAL A 151 -5.64 -1.01 -6.65
C VAL A 151 -5.43 -1.64 -8.04
N THR A 152 -4.40 -2.43 -8.23
CA THR A 152 -4.09 -3.06 -9.53
C THR A 152 -4.62 -4.48 -9.65
N GLY A 153 -4.89 -5.17 -8.52
CA GLY A 153 -5.14 -6.61 -8.53
C GLY A 153 -3.86 -7.41 -8.78
N ASP A 154 -4.00 -8.73 -9.01
CA ASP A 154 -2.86 -9.62 -9.30
C ASP A 154 -2.54 -9.73 -10.81
N GLY A 155 -3.32 -9.06 -11.65
CA GLY A 155 -3.18 -9.09 -13.10
C GLY A 155 -3.82 -10.30 -13.79
N ASP A 156 -4.43 -11.23 -13.06
CA ASP A 156 -5.12 -12.42 -13.59
C ASP A 156 -6.56 -12.52 -13.05
N ARG A 157 -6.74 -13.03 -11.84
CA ARG A 157 -8.07 -13.36 -11.29
C ARG A 157 -8.53 -12.46 -10.17
N VAL A 158 -7.60 -11.91 -9.40
CA VAL A 158 -7.93 -11.02 -8.29
C VAL A 158 -8.05 -9.60 -8.79
N GLY A 159 -9.26 -9.05 -8.72
CA GLY A 159 -9.54 -7.69 -9.16
C GLY A 159 -8.96 -6.61 -8.25
N SER A 160 -9.08 -5.37 -8.70
CA SER A 160 -8.73 -4.17 -7.94
C SER A 160 -9.52 -4.09 -6.64
N ARG A 161 -8.86 -3.64 -5.56
CA ARG A 161 -9.48 -3.39 -4.24
C ARG A 161 -10.27 -4.58 -3.69
N THR A 162 -9.76 -5.79 -3.91
CA THR A 162 -10.40 -7.02 -3.47
C THR A 162 -9.82 -7.49 -2.14
N VAL A 163 -10.70 -7.69 -1.15
CA VAL A 163 -10.37 -8.40 0.09
C VAL A 163 -10.26 -9.88 -0.22
N ILE A 164 -9.18 -10.52 0.20
CA ILE A 164 -8.91 -11.92 -0.10
C ILE A 164 -8.76 -12.75 1.17
N ILE A 165 -9.03 -14.04 1.04
CA ILE A 165 -8.83 -15.03 2.09
C ILE A 165 -7.86 -16.08 1.57
N TYR A 166 -6.72 -16.21 2.23
CA TYR A 166 -5.84 -17.36 2.10
C TYR A 166 -6.31 -18.46 3.02
N HIS A 167 -6.40 -19.68 2.49
CA HIS A 167 -6.46 -20.90 3.28
C HIS A 167 -5.13 -21.62 3.11
N ILE A 168 -4.25 -21.46 4.09
CA ILE A 168 -2.91 -22.04 4.10
C ILE A 168 -3.05 -23.51 4.51
N GLU A 169 -2.69 -24.41 3.62
CA GLU A 169 -2.89 -25.85 3.77
C GLU A 169 -1.61 -26.57 4.22
N ASP A 170 -0.44 -26.06 3.81
CA ASP A 170 0.85 -26.59 4.23
C ASP A 170 1.96 -25.55 4.05
N ILE A 171 2.95 -25.61 4.91
CA ILE A 171 4.19 -24.82 4.84
C ILE A 171 5.35 -25.78 5.01
N ASN A 172 6.17 -25.95 3.96
CA ASN A 172 7.35 -26.81 4.01
C ASN A 172 8.62 -25.96 3.94
N LYS A 173 9.41 -25.98 5.01
CA LYS A 173 10.70 -25.29 5.09
C LYS A 173 11.75 -26.13 4.38
N GLN A 174 12.49 -25.51 3.43
CA GLN A 174 13.59 -26.13 2.69
C GLN A 174 14.92 -25.96 3.41
#